data_2d092c6f4e251278da0340e62b0dc783
#
_entry.id   2d092c6f4e251278da0340e62b0dc783
#
_cell.length_a   1.000
_cell.length_b   1.000
_cell.length_c   1.000
_cell.angle_alpha   90.00
_cell.angle_beta   90.00
_cell.angle_gamma   90.00
#
_symmetry.space_group_name_H-M   'P 1'
#
loop_
_entity.id
_entity.type
_entity.pdbx_description
1 polymer ?
#
loop_
_entity_poly.entity_id
_entity_poly.type
_entity_poly.pdbx_seq_one_letter_code
_entity_poly.pdbx_strand_id
1 'polypeptide(L)'
;MKKVLLLAFFALAQQGIAQQYLTREATLSFDAGSPLEDIYAVSESASAVFDAASGKLGVQVLMTSFQFKRALMQEHFNENYVESEKFPKAQFKGTFEGGQAVGQLTIHGQTKDIAVPCELLEADGGLLLQAEFPVTIEDFGVSIPGAVSDKIAKEAKVTVRATLKKR
;
A
#
# COMPACT_ATOMS: atom_id res chain seq x y z
N MET A 1 8.86 -64.56 -25.41
CA MET A 1 8.15 -63.29 -25.74
C MET A 1 7.94 -62.50 -24.47
N LYS A 2 8.80 -61.49 -24.23
CA LYS A 2 8.75 -60.66 -23.03
C LYS A 2 7.86 -59.45 -23.32
N LYS A 3 6.69 -59.34 -22.65
CA LYS A 3 5.81 -58.19 -22.74
C LYS A 3 6.37 -57.07 -21.80
N VAL A 4 6.92 -56.02 -22.41
CA VAL A 4 7.31 -54.80 -21.69
C VAL A 4 6.06 -53.95 -21.48
N LEU A 5 5.64 -53.84 -20.21
CA LEU A 5 4.53 -52.99 -19.81
C LEU A 5 5.08 -51.58 -19.59
N LEU A 6 4.84 -50.68 -20.53
CA LEU A 6 5.22 -49.27 -20.46
C LEU A 6 4.20 -48.54 -19.57
N LEU A 7 4.55 -48.29 -18.31
CA LEU A 7 3.79 -47.44 -17.40
C LEU A 7 4.07 -45.97 -17.79
N ALA A 8 3.16 -45.37 -18.54
CA ALA A 8 3.17 -43.93 -18.77
C ALA A 8 2.75 -43.20 -17.48
N PHE A 9 3.74 -42.64 -16.78
CA PHE A 9 3.51 -41.79 -15.62
C PHE A 9 2.99 -40.42 -16.14
N PHE A 10 1.67 -40.25 -16.15
CA PHE A 10 1.04 -39.00 -16.50
C PHE A 10 1.20 -38.04 -15.31
N ALA A 11 2.28 -37.25 -15.33
CA ALA A 11 2.48 -36.16 -14.39
C ALA A 11 1.40 -35.10 -14.67
N LEU A 12 0.30 -35.13 -13.94
CA LEU A 12 -0.63 -34.00 -13.85
C LEU A 12 0.15 -32.82 -13.23
N ALA A 13 0.66 -31.95 -14.09
CA ALA A 13 1.07 -30.62 -13.67
C ALA A 13 -0.20 -29.92 -13.15
N GLN A 14 -0.38 -29.87 -11.86
CA GLN A 14 -1.34 -28.99 -11.24
C GLN A 14 -0.87 -27.57 -11.54
N GLN A 15 -1.42 -26.98 -12.59
CA GLN A 15 -1.34 -25.54 -12.80
C GLN A 15 -2.16 -24.91 -11.67
N GLY A 16 -1.48 -24.50 -10.61
CA GLY A 16 -2.06 -23.69 -9.57
C GLY A 16 -2.67 -22.47 -10.26
N ILE A 17 -3.98 -22.37 -10.31
CA ILE A 17 -4.67 -21.19 -10.80
C ILE A 17 -4.22 -20.06 -9.87
N ALA A 18 -3.39 -19.16 -10.40
CA ALA A 18 -2.94 -17.97 -9.68
C ALA A 18 -4.20 -17.18 -9.30
N GLN A 19 -4.58 -17.25 -8.03
CA GLN A 19 -5.77 -16.61 -7.52
C GLN A 19 -5.42 -15.18 -7.15
N GLN A 20 -5.55 -14.28 -8.12
CA GLN A 20 -5.29 -12.86 -7.93
C GLN A 20 -6.54 -12.12 -7.50
N TYR A 21 -6.35 -11.25 -6.53
CA TYR A 21 -7.35 -10.32 -6.01
C TYR A 21 -6.86 -8.91 -6.26
N LEU A 22 -7.72 -8.02 -6.73
CA LEU A 22 -7.33 -6.64 -7.02
C LEU A 22 -8.47 -5.64 -6.83
N THR A 23 -8.08 -4.37 -6.65
CA THR A 23 -8.98 -3.22 -6.72
C THR A 23 -8.23 -2.01 -7.27
N ARG A 24 -8.99 -1.02 -7.79
CA ARG A 24 -8.51 0.32 -8.15
C ARG A 24 -9.25 1.42 -7.37
N GLU A 25 -9.99 1.02 -6.35
CA GLU A 25 -10.83 1.85 -5.52
C GLU A 25 -10.51 1.60 -4.04
N ALA A 26 -9.20 1.42 -3.74
CA ALA A 26 -8.75 1.35 -2.36
C ALA A 26 -8.74 2.74 -1.74
N THR A 27 -9.10 2.80 -0.47
CA THR A 27 -9.00 4.02 0.33
C THR A 27 -7.68 4.04 1.07
N LEU A 28 -6.88 5.07 0.84
CA LEU A 28 -5.73 5.42 1.65
C LEU A 28 -5.96 6.76 2.33
N SER A 29 -5.65 6.84 3.62
CA SER A 29 -5.62 8.10 4.33
C SER A 29 -4.37 8.24 5.17
N PHE A 30 -4.01 9.46 5.48
CA PHE A 30 -3.00 9.74 6.49
C PHE A 30 -3.40 10.92 7.37
N ASP A 31 -2.93 10.88 8.60
CA ASP A 31 -3.02 11.94 9.57
C ASP A 31 -1.61 12.32 10.02
N ALA A 32 -1.19 13.53 9.71
CA ALA A 32 0.08 14.12 10.10
C ALA A 32 -0.13 15.37 10.97
N GLY A 33 -1.33 15.52 11.54
CA GLY A 33 -1.71 16.66 12.36
C GLY A 33 -1.06 16.64 13.74
N SER A 34 -1.13 17.79 14.38
CA SER A 34 -0.73 18.01 15.78
C SER A 34 -1.91 18.60 16.55
N PRO A 35 -1.80 18.80 17.87
CA PRO A 35 -2.83 19.51 18.62
C PRO A 35 -3.11 20.94 18.11
N LEU A 36 -2.22 21.50 17.31
CA LEU A 36 -2.32 22.88 16.78
C LEU A 36 -2.90 22.94 15.37
N GLU A 37 -2.83 21.84 14.60
CA GLU A 37 -3.26 21.83 13.21
C GLU A 37 -3.77 20.46 12.80
N ASP A 38 -4.99 20.41 12.22
CA ASP A 38 -5.59 19.19 11.65
C ASP A 38 -5.03 18.99 10.22
N ILE A 39 -4.20 17.97 10.03
CA ILE A 39 -3.59 17.62 8.75
C ILE A 39 -4.01 16.20 8.38
N TYR A 40 -5.16 16.07 7.79
CA TYR A 40 -5.74 14.82 7.32
C TYR A 40 -6.01 14.87 5.83
N ALA A 41 -5.65 13.81 5.13
CA ALA A 41 -5.96 13.64 3.71
C ALA A 41 -6.39 12.21 3.39
N VAL A 42 -7.22 12.06 2.37
CA VAL A 42 -7.73 10.77 1.90
C VAL A 42 -7.70 10.68 0.39
N SER A 43 -7.35 9.51 -0.13
CA SER A 43 -7.50 9.11 -1.53
C SER A 43 -8.40 7.88 -1.60
N GLU A 44 -9.38 7.89 -2.51
CA GLU A 44 -10.29 6.76 -2.77
C GLU A 44 -9.97 6.05 -4.10
N SER A 45 -8.82 6.36 -4.68
CA SER A 45 -8.39 5.85 -6.01
C SER A 45 -7.07 5.10 -5.97
N ALA A 46 -6.68 4.58 -4.81
CA ALA A 46 -5.52 3.73 -4.71
C ALA A 46 -5.78 2.36 -5.34
N SER A 47 -4.72 1.71 -5.79
CA SER A 47 -4.77 0.36 -6.34
C SER A 47 -4.10 -0.63 -5.39
N ALA A 48 -4.69 -1.80 -5.23
CA ALA A 48 -4.10 -2.88 -4.48
C ALA A 48 -4.25 -4.21 -5.22
N VAL A 49 -3.24 -5.07 -5.11
CA VAL A 49 -3.21 -6.41 -5.70
C VAL A 49 -2.64 -7.40 -4.71
N PHE A 50 -3.27 -8.56 -4.62
CA PHE A 50 -2.81 -9.67 -3.79
C PHE A 50 -2.85 -10.97 -4.61
N ASP A 51 -1.76 -11.72 -4.57
CA ASP A 51 -1.64 -13.04 -5.16
C ASP A 51 -1.65 -14.09 -4.04
N ALA A 52 -2.75 -14.82 -3.93
CA ALA A 52 -2.94 -15.78 -2.84
C ALA A 52 -2.01 -17.00 -2.93
N ALA A 53 -1.50 -17.33 -4.12
CA ALA A 53 -0.59 -18.46 -4.29
C ALA A 53 0.82 -18.16 -3.80
N SER A 54 1.29 -16.92 -4.01
CA SER A 54 2.65 -16.50 -3.66
C SER A 54 2.72 -15.61 -2.41
N GLY A 55 1.57 -15.14 -1.89
CA GLY A 55 1.51 -14.16 -0.82
C GLY A 55 1.93 -12.74 -1.23
N LYS A 56 2.22 -12.49 -2.51
CA LYS A 56 2.66 -11.18 -2.97
C LYS A 56 1.57 -10.13 -2.83
N LEU A 57 1.93 -9.00 -2.25
CA LEU A 57 1.07 -7.85 -2.00
C LEU A 57 1.69 -6.59 -2.59
N GLY A 58 0.90 -5.87 -3.37
CA GLY A 58 1.25 -4.56 -3.89
C GLY A 58 0.15 -3.54 -3.62
N VAL A 59 0.53 -2.33 -3.21
CA VAL A 59 -0.37 -1.19 -3.04
C VAL A 59 0.27 0.04 -3.67
N GLN A 60 -0.50 0.86 -4.37
CA GLN A 60 -0.03 2.07 -5.01
C GLN A 60 -1.08 3.17 -4.94
N VAL A 61 -0.62 4.40 -4.70
CA VAL A 61 -1.45 5.60 -4.73
C VAL A 61 -0.76 6.73 -5.49
N LEU A 62 -1.52 7.54 -6.22
CA LEU A 62 -1.03 8.79 -6.80
C LEU A 62 -1.04 9.87 -5.72
N MET A 63 0.07 10.60 -5.56
CA MET A 63 0.16 11.67 -4.54
C MET A 63 -0.86 12.78 -4.79
N THR A 64 -1.12 13.11 -6.05
CA THR A 64 -2.12 14.10 -6.46
C THR A 64 -3.58 13.69 -6.20
N SER A 65 -3.84 12.40 -5.89
CA SER A 65 -5.19 11.92 -5.59
C SER A 65 -5.64 12.15 -4.15
N PHE A 66 -4.72 12.53 -3.26
CA PHE A 66 -5.08 12.88 -1.89
C PHE A 66 -5.89 14.18 -1.83
N GLN A 67 -7.02 14.13 -1.15
CA GLN A 67 -7.91 15.26 -0.95
C GLN A 67 -7.81 15.77 0.49
N PHE A 68 -7.61 17.06 0.63
CA PHE A 68 -7.56 17.78 1.91
C PHE A 68 -8.81 18.63 2.09
N LYS A 69 -9.16 18.95 3.34
CA LYS A 69 -10.25 19.89 3.63
C LYS A 69 -9.97 21.30 3.10
N ARG A 70 -8.68 21.71 3.04
CA ARG A 70 -8.26 23.05 2.62
C ARG A 70 -7.39 22.97 1.37
N ALA A 71 -7.79 23.69 0.33
CA ALA A 71 -7.09 23.70 -0.96
C ALA A 71 -5.62 24.13 -0.84
N LEU A 72 -5.31 25.14 -0.02
CA LEU A 72 -3.94 25.60 0.19
C LEU A 72 -3.05 24.53 0.85
N MET A 73 -3.60 23.73 1.74
CA MET A 73 -2.86 22.60 2.34
C MET A 73 -2.58 21.52 1.31
N GLN A 74 -3.53 21.24 0.43
CA GLN A 74 -3.36 20.31 -0.69
C GLN A 74 -2.28 20.79 -1.66
N GLU A 75 -2.26 22.07 -1.99
CA GLU A 75 -1.23 22.69 -2.82
C GLU A 75 0.15 22.56 -2.17
N HIS A 76 0.30 22.97 -0.91
CA HIS A 76 1.57 22.83 -0.17
C HIS A 76 2.03 21.37 -0.08
N PHE A 77 1.12 20.44 0.16
CA PHE A 77 1.45 19.01 0.18
C PHE A 77 2.06 18.57 -1.15
N ASN A 78 1.41 18.89 -2.26
CA ASN A 78 1.86 18.48 -3.59
C ASN A 78 3.15 19.16 -4.04
N GLU A 79 3.30 20.46 -3.78
CA GLU A 79 4.40 21.25 -4.32
C GLU A 79 5.62 21.29 -3.39
N ASN A 80 5.40 21.43 -2.07
CA ASN A 80 6.48 21.72 -1.13
C ASN A 80 6.92 20.50 -0.32
N TYR A 81 6.03 19.55 -0.04
CA TYR A 81 6.34 18.40 0.81
C TYR A 81 6.66 17.15 0.01
N VAL A 82 5.76 16.70 -0.84
CA VAL A 82 5.93 15.44 -1.57
C VAL A 82 6.42 15.61 -3.01
N GLU A 83 6.50 16.85 -3.50
CA GLU A 83 6.94 17.18 -4.87
C GLU A 83 6.28 16.23 -5.90
N SER A 84 4.95 16.20 -5.93
CA SER A 84 4.16 15.19 -6.66
C SER A 84 4.40 15.17 -8.17
N GLU A 85 4.90 16.25 -8.77
CA GLU A 85 5.35 16.27 -10.17
C GLU A 85 6.60 15.39 -10.37
N LYS A 86 7.51 15.41 -9.41
CA LYS A 86 8.77 14.64 -9.42
C LYS A 86 8.59 13.21 -8.94
N PHE A 87 7.79 13.05 -7.89
CA PHE A 87 7.52 11.79 -7.20
C PHE A 87 6.01 11.51 -7.17
N PRO A 88 5.40 11.16 -8.33
CA PRO A 88 3.96 11.12 -8.47
C PRO A 88 3.26 10.00 -7.69
N LYS A 89 4.03 9.04 -7.16
CA LYS A 89 3.46 7.82 -6.56
C LYS A 89 4.11 7.48 -5.23
N ALA A 90 3.28 7.00 -4.29
CA ALA A 90 3.74 6.14 -3.20
C ALA A 90 3.35 4.69 -3.51
N GLN A 91 4.22 3.73 -3.17
CA GLN A 91 3.97 2.31 -3.44
C GLN A 91 4.59 1.40 -2.39
N PHE A 92 3.88 0.32 -2.10
CA PHE A 92 4.37 -0.81 -1.34
C PHE A 92 4.49 -2.03 -2.25
N LYS A 93 5.58 -2.77 -2.12
CA LYS A 93 5.80 -4.07 -2.78
C LYS A 93 6.39 -5.05 -1.78
N GLY A 94 5.70 -6.13 -1.54
CA GLY A 94 6.14 -7.12 -0.57
C GLY A 94 5.25 -8.36 -0.56
N THR A 95 5.16 -8.96 0.61
CA THR A 95 4.35 -10.15 0.88
C THR A 95 3.45 -9.92 2.09
N PHE A 96 2.37 -10.66 2.14
CA PHE A 96 1.56 -10.80 3.35
C PHE A 96 1.94 -12.10 4.05
N GLU A 97 2.46 -12.00 5.26
CA GLU A 97 2.94 -13.13 6.06
C GLU A 97 2.57 -12.94 7.53
N GLY A 98 1.89 -13.93 8.13
CA GLY A 98 1.65 -13.98 9.57
C GLY A 98 0.95 -12.75 10.15
N GLY A 99 0.03 -12.13 9.42
CA GLY A 99 -0.66 -10.92 9.87
C GLY A 99 0.16 -9.64 9.70
N GLN A 100 1.18 -9.67 8.86
CA GLN A 100 2.02 -8.52 8.53
C GLN A 100 2.18 -8.35 7.02
N ALA A 101 2.27 -7.10 6.58
CA ALA A 101 2.81 -6.75 5.26
C ALA A 101 4.30 -6.46 5.41
N VAL A 102 5.13 -7.29 4.77
CA VAL A 102 6.60 -7.23 4.84
C VAL A 102 7.13 -6.92 3.45
N GLY A 103 7.92 -5.87 3.31
CA GLY A 103 8.46 -5.49 2.01
C GLY A 103 8.97 -4.07 1.97
N GLN A 104 8.91 -3.45 0.81
CA GLN A 104 9.48 -2.14 0.52
C GLN A 104 8.39 -1.10 0.34
N LEU A 105 8.47 -0.02 1.09
CA LEU A 105 7.66 1.18 0.94
C LEU A 105 8.49 2.28 0.28
N THR A 106 7.99 2.81 -0.81
CA THR A 106 8.60 3.94 -1.52
C THR A 106 7.69 5.15 -1.44
N ILE A 107 8.19 6.25 -0.90
CA ILE A 107 7.54 7.56 -0.84
C ILE A 107 8.59 8.60 -1.19
N HIS A 108 8.23 9.66 -1.93
CA HIS A 108 9.13 10.77 -2.27
C HIS A 108 10.49 10.30 -2.82
N GLY A 109 10.50 9.24 -3.63
CA GLY A 109 11.71 8.65 -4.21
C GLY A 109 12.60 7.88 -3.23
N GLN A 110 12.29 7.83 -1.94
CA GLN A 110 13.01 7.06 -0.94
C GLN A 110 12.32 5.71 -0.70
N THR A 111 13.10 4.65 -0.62
CA THR A 111 12.60 3.29 -0.37
C THR A 111 13.12 2.77 0.96
N LYS A 112 12.22 2.25 1.79
CA LYS A 112 12.52 1.66 3.10
C LYS A 112 11.91 0.27 3.20
N ASP A 113 12.62 -0.65 3.85
CA ASP A 113 12.06 -1.93 4.25
C ASP A 113 11.13 -1.72 5.45
N ILE A 114 9.94 -2.27 5.38
CA ILE A 114 8.93 -2.18 6.45
C ILE A 114 8.33 -3.56 6.75
N ALA A 115 7.89 -3.72 7.99
CA ALA A 115 7.03 -4.82 8.42
C ALA A 115 5.93 -4.21 9.30
N VAL A 116 4.71 -4.19 8.81
CA VAL A 116 3.58 -3.51 9.46
C VAL A 116 2.41 -4.45 9.67
N PRO A 117 1.64 -4.29 10.75
CA PRO A 117 0.41 -5.06 10.94
C PRO A 117 -0.52 -4.91 9.75
N CYS A 118 -1.04 -6.03 9.29
CA CYS A 118 -1.93 -6.08 8.14
C CYS A 118 -2.92 -7.23 8.30
N GLU A 119 -4.16 -6.99 7.94
CA GLU A 119 -5.21 -8.00 7.97
C GLU A 119 -5.73 -8.25 6.55
N LEU A 120 -5.94 -9.52 6.22
CA LEU A 120 -6.65 -9.98 5.03
C LEU A 120 -7.82 -10.83 5.49
N LEU A 121 -9.02 -10.30 5.40
CA LEU A 121 -10.25 -10.94 5.85
C LEU A 121 -11.11 -11.35 4.65
N GLU A 122 -11.78 -12.49 4.75
CA GLU A 122 -12.78 -12.85 3.75
C GLU A 122 -13.93 -11.84 3.77
N ALA A 123 -14.33 -11.39 2.59
CA ALA A 123 -15.44 -10.47 2.39
C ALA A 123 -16.28 -10.96 1.19
N ASP A 124 -17.50 -10.46 1.04
CA ASP A 124 -18.43 -10.86 -0.01
C ASP A 124 -17.79 -10.86 -1.41
N GLY A 125 -17.45 -12.05 -1.90
CA GLY A 125 -16.83 -12.25 -3.22
C GLY A 125 -15.37 -11.85 -3.36
N GLY A 126 -14.64 -11.65 -2.26
CA GLY A 126 -13.24 -11.25 -2.30
C GLY A 126 -12.56 -11.21 -0.93
N LEU A 127 -11.60 -10.29 -0.79
CA LEU A 127 -10.83 -10.08 0.43
C LEU A 127 -10.89 -8.61 0.84
N LEU A 128 -10.96 -8.35 2.14
CA LEU A 128 -10.76 -7.04 2.73
C LEU A 128 -9.34 -6.93 3.28
N LEU A 129 -8.55 -6.07 2.68
CA LEU A 129 -7.22 -5.68 3.17
C LEU A 129 -7.35 -4.48 4.08
N GLN A 130 -6.76 -4.56 5.28
CA GLN A 130 -6.69 -3.46 6.23
C GLN A 130 -5.29 -3.37 6.84
N ALA A 131 -4.75 -2.15 6.92
CA ALA A 131 -3.50 -1.88 7.61
C ALA A 131 -3.52 -0.48 8.22
N GLU A 132 -2.90 -0.33 9.38
CA GLU A 132 -2.70 0.95 10.04
C GLU A 132 -1.30 0.96 10.65
N PHE A 133 -0.50 1.97 10.30
CA PHE A 133 0.89 2.05 10.75
C PHE A 133 1.42 3.48 10.70
N PRO A 134 2.43 3.82 11.54
CA PRO A 134 3.11 5.10 11.47
C PRO A 134 4.15 5.13 10.35
N VAL A 135 4.34 6.30 9.77
CA VAL A 135 5.42 6.60 8.81
C VAL A 135 6.18 7.81 9.32
N THR A 136 7.46 7.64 9.64
CA THR A 136 8.34 8.76 9.99
C THR A 136 8.62 9.59 8.74
N ILE A 137 8.12 10.81 8.72
CA ILE A 137 8.09 11.68 7.53
C ILE A 137 9.51 11.96 7.02
N GLU A 138 10.44 12.25 7.92
CA GLU A 138 11.83 12.58 7.59
C GLU A 138 12.59 11.39 6.97
N ASP A 139 12.23 10.15 7.31
CA ASP A 139 12.84 8.94 6.74
C ASP A 139 12.66 8.84 5.22
N PHE A 140 11.65 9.49 4.69
CA PHE A 140 11.36 9.56 3.26
C PHE A 140 11.83 10.87 2.61
N GLY A 141 12.72 11.59 3.28
CA GLY A 141 13.32 12.80 2.72
C GLY A 141 12.37 14.00 2.59
N VAL A 142 11.20 13.93 3.22
CA VAL A 142 10.28 15.06 3.28
C VAL A 142 10.72 16.00 4.38
N SER A 143 11.09 17.22 3.99
CA SER A 143 11.58 18.24 4.92
C SER A 143 10.43 19.04 5.51
N ILE A 144 10.38 19.12 6.84
CA ILE A 144 9.43 19.97 7.56
C ILE A 144 10.13 21.26 7.95
N PRO A 145 9.72 22.44 7.40
CA PRO A 145 10.31 23.72 7.79
C PRO A 145 10.12 24.01 9.28
N GLY A 146 11.16 24.52 9.94
CA GLY A 146 11.13 24.81 11.38
C GLY A 146 9.99 25.73 11.82
N ALA A 147 9.55 26.63 10.94
CA ALA A 147 8.42 27.54 11.22
C ALA A 147 7.04 26.86 11.38
N VAL A 148 6.92 25.59 10.96
CA VAL A 148 5.68 24.81 11.04
C VAL A 148 5.89 23.45 11.73
N SER A 149 7.05 23.22 12.32
CA SER A 149 7.41 21.94 12.94
C SER A 149 6.59 21.58 14.17
N ASP A 150 5.91 22.52 14.78
CA ASP A 150 4.95 22.34 15.88
C ASP A 150 3.54 21.99 15.39
N LYS A 151 3.27 22.20 14.09
CA LYS A 151 1.97 21.94 13.47
C LYS A 151 1.91 20.60 12.76
N ILE A 152 3.06 20.05 12.35
CA ILE A 152 3.17 18.80 11.61
C ILE A 152 3.77 17.73 12.52
N ALA A 153 3.09 16.62 12.68
CA ALA A 153 3.62 15.49 13.44
C ALA A 153 4.85 14.89 12.74
N LYS A 154 5.80 14.40 13.53
CA LYS A 154 7.00 13.71 12.99
C LYS A 154 6.65 12.39 12.31
N GLU A 155 5.60 11.75 12.77
CA GLU A 155 5.05 10.51 12.20
C GLU A 155 3.65 10.76 11.67
N ALA A 156 3.41 10.36 10.44
CA ALA A 156 2.08 10.33 9.86
C ALA A 156 1.45 8.95 10.12
N LYS A 157 0.25 8.93 10.64
CA LYS A 157 -0.54 7.71 10.80
C LYS A 157 -1.19 7.37 9.46
N VAL A 158 -0.75 6.29 8.83
CA VAL A 158 -1.28 5.83 7.55
C VAL A 158 -2.32 4.74 7.76
N THR A 159 -3.44 4.83 7.06
CA THR A 159 -4.50 3.81 7.06
C THR A 159 -4.78 3.37 5.63
N VAL A 160 -4.82 2.06 5.42
CA VAL A 160 -5.13 1.43 4.13
C VAL A 160 -6.36 0.55 4.29
N ARG A 161 -7.33 0.70 3.39
CA ARG A 161 -8.51 -0.16 3.31
C ARG A 161 -8.84 -0.47 1.86
N ALA A 162 -8.86 -1.75 1.51
CA ALA A 162 -9.09 -2.17 0.14
C ALA A 162 -9.98 -3.41 0.08
N THR A 163 -11.10 -3.31 -0.61
CA THR A 163 -11.92 -4.47 -0.98
C THR A 163 -11.42 -5.03 -2.29
N LEU A 164 -10.71 -6.15 -2.22
CA LEU A 164 -10.08 -6.83 -3.34
C LEU A 164 -11.06 -7.83 -3.95
N LYS A 165 -11.31 -7.75 -5.24
CA LYS A 165 -12.15 -8.71 -5.96
C LYS A 165 -11.29 -9.72 -6.70
N LYS A 166 -11.76 -10.96 -6.75
CA LYS A 166 -11.11 -12.02 -7.53
C LYS A 166 -11.11 -11.64 -9.01
N ARG A 167 -9.95 -11.79 -9.64
CA ARG A 167 -9.78 -11.61 -11.08
C ARG A 167 -10.17 -12.87 -11.85
#